data_0fb066da262f528a3ad0a978d555e9af
#
_entry.id   0fb066da262f528a3ad0a978d555e9af
#
_cell.length_a   1.000
_cell.length_b   1.000
_cell.length_c   1.000
_cell.angle_alpha   90.00
_cell.angle_beta   90.00
_cell.angle_gamma   90.00
#
_symmetry.space_group_name_H-M   'P 1'
#
loop_
_entity.id
_entity.type
_entity.pdbx_description
1 polymer ?
#
loop_
_entity_poly.entity_id
_entity_poly.type
_entity_poly.pdbx_seq_one_letter_code
_entity_poly.pdbx_strand_id
1 'polypeptide(L)'
;MNDKFYALPEEKQSQILNAAYKVFATNQYKKAPTSEIAAEAGISKSLLFHYFHNKLELYLFLWKHAADLTKKFMCEYKVYETDDFFEMMRRGLMAKCAVMRKYTFLSLFSINSYFETEPDIQSIIQPNVQDLSLIHI
;
A
#
# COMPACT_ATOMS: atom_id res chain seq x y z
N MET A 1 -9.72 0.53 14.65
CA MET A 1 -10.38 0.43 13.33
C MET A 1 -10.52 1.83 12.75
N ASN A 2 -10.26 2.02 11.45
CA ASN A 2 -10.02 3.37 10.88
C ASN A 2 -11.32 4.00 10.31
N ASP A 3 -12.42 3.87 11.03
CA ASP A 3 -13.75 4.32 10.57
C ASP A 3 -13.79 5.82 10.24
N LYS A 4 -13.05 6.63 11.01
CA LYS A 4 -12.93 8.07 10.77
C LYS A 4 -12.19 8.39 9.47
N PHE A 5 -11.21 7.57 9.08
CA PHE A 5 -10.52 7.70 7.81
C PHE A 5 -11.45 7.34 6.64
N TYR A 6 -12.19 6.25 6.75
CA TYR A 6 -13.12 5.83 5.71
C TYR A 6 -14.34 6.74 5.56
N ALA A 7 -14.65 7.57 6.56
CA ALA A 7 -15.68 8.60 6.48
C ALA A 7 -15.26 9.81 5.61
N LEU A 8 -13.97 9.93 5.26
CA LEU A 8 -13.48 11.01 4.39
C LEU A 8 -13.93 10.78 2.93
N PRO A 9 -14.07 11.86 2.15
CA PRO A 9 -14.23 11.74 0.70
C PRO A 9 -13.08 10.94 0.07
N GLU A 10 -13.36 10.14 -0.98
CA GLU A 10 -12.37 9.26 -1.61
C GLU A 10 -11.11 10.00 -2.08
N GLU A 11 -11.28 11.22 -2.60
CA GLU A 11 -10.17 12.09 -3.00
C GLU A 11 -9.22 12.38 -1.83
N LYS A 12 -9.78 12.67 -0.65
CA LYS A 12 -9.00 12.94 0.57
C LYS A 12 -8.30 11.69 1.08
N GLN A 13 -8.99 10.54 1.05
CA GLN A 13 -8.37 9.24 1.37
C GLN A 13 -7.18 8.98 0.45
N SER A 14 -7.36 9.11 -0.86
CA SER A 14 -6.31 8.89 -1.85
C SER A 14 -5.13 9.85 -1.67
N GLN A 15 -5.36 11.11 -1.34
CA GLN A 15 -4.33 12.09 -1.06
C GLN A 15 -3.46 11.69 0.13
N ILE A 16 -4.09 11.27 1.24
CA ILE A 16 -3.38 10.82 2.45
C ILE A 16 -2.59 9.55 2.16
N LEU A 17 -3.18 8.56 1.49
CA LEU A 17 -2.51 7.30 1.16
C LEU A 17 -1.34 7.49 0.19
N ASN A 18 -1.49 8.33 -0.84
CA ASN A 18 -0.39 8.63 -1.76
C ASN A 18 0.80 9.30 -1.04
N ALA A 19 0.54 10.25 -0.14
CA ALA A 19 1.57 10.88 0.67
C ALA A 19 2.31 9.84 1.55
N ALA A 20 1.57 8.97 2.22
CA ALA A 20 2.15 7.95 3.07
C ALA A 20 2.95 6.90 2.26
N TYR A 21 2.42 6.43 1.14
CA TYR A 21 3.17 5.53 0.23
C TYR A 21 4.47 6.15 -0.25
N LYS A 22 4.46 7.42 -0.66
CA LYS A 22 5.64 8.13 -1.11
C LYS A 22 6.73 8.16 -0.04
N VAL A 23 6.39 8.61 1.17
CA VAL A 23 7.36 8.75 2.26
C VAL A 23 7.92 7.40 2.71
N PHE A 24 7.08 6.37 2.88
CA PHE A 24 7.55 5.04 3.26
C PHE A 24 8.24 4.27 2.12
N ALA A 25 7.96 4.58 0.86
CA ALA A 25 8.67 3.98 -0.26
C ALA A 25 10.09 4.54 -0.43
N THR A 26 10.32 5.78 -0.01
CA THR A 26 11.59 6.48 -0.19
C THR A 26 12.45 6.56 1.08
N ASN A 27 11.96 6.06 2.21
CA ASN A 27 12.67 6.03 3.48
C ASN A 27 12.47 4.66 4.16
N GLN A 28 13.50 4.18 4.87
CA GLN A 28 13.32 3.07 5.80
C GLN A 28 12.31 3.45 6.88
N TYR A 29 11.55 2.50 7.39
CA TYR A 29 10.50 2.75 8.38
C TYR A 29 10.98 3.63 9.54
N LYS A 30 12.09 3.27 10.18
CA LYS A 30 12.63 4.03 11.33
C LYS A 30 12.86 5.51 11.01
N LYS A 31 13.36 5.80 9.82
CA LYS A 31 13.77 7.15 9.37
C LYS A 31 12.65 7.92 8.69
N ALA A 32 11.54 7.28 8.32
CA ALA A 32 10.42 7.91 7.65
C ALA A 32 9.74 8.95 8.58
N PRO A 33 9.76 10.25 8.23
CA PRO A 33 9.20 11.28 9.10
C PRO A 33 7.69 11.41 8.90
N THR A 34 6.92 11.14 9.94
CA THR A 34 5.45 11.26 9.89
C THR A 34 4.96 12.70 9.69
N SER A 35 5.78 13.69 10.06
CA SER A 35 5.52 15.11 9.76
C SER A 35 5.55 15.39 8.25
N GLU A 36 6.41 14.72 7.49
CA GLU A 36 6.46 14.83 6.04
C GLU A 36 5.23 14.20 5.39
N ILE A 37 4.76 13.05 5.91
CA ILE A 37 3.50 12.43 5.46
C ILE A 37 2.34 13.41 5.63
N ALA A 38 2.22 14.03 6.79
CA ALA A 38 1.17 15.01 7.08
C ALA A 38 1.26 16.23 6.15
N ALA A 39 2.47 16.76 5.95
CA ALA A 39 2.71 17.90 5.07
C ALA A 39 2.35 17.60 3.60
N GLU A 40 2.81 16.46 3.07
CA GLU A 40 2.48 15.99 1.71
C GLU A 40 0.95 15.76 1.55
N ALA A 41 0.29 15.26 2.58
CA ALA A 41 -1.15 15.06 2.60
C ALA A 41 -1.98 16.34 2.81
N GLY A 42 -1.33 17.46 3.13
CA GLY A 42 -2.01 18.73 3.42
C GLY A 42 -2.85 18.70 4.69
N ILE A 43 -2.43 17.92 5.70
CA ILE A 43 -3.10 17.80 7.01
C ILE A 43 -2.11 18.02 8.16
N SER A 44 -2.62 18.22 9.37
CA SER A 44 -1.77 18.26 10.56
C SER A 44 -1.30 16.86 10.97
N LYS A 45 -0.15 16.78 11.63
CA LYS A 45 0.34 15.52 12.22
C LYS A 45 -0.66 14.94 13.25
N SER A 46 -1.31 15.80 14.03
CA SER A 46 -2.34 15.39 14.98
C SER A 46 -3.53 14.73 14.27
N LEU A 47 -3.95 15.27 13.12
CA LEU A 47 -5.04 14.70 12.33
C LEU A 47 -4.65 13.36 11.71
N LEU A 48 -3.41 13.21 11.24
CA LEU A 48 -2.89 11.94 10.75
C LEU A 48 -3.01 10.84 11.83
N PHE A 49 -2.58 11.12 13.05
CA PHE A 49 -2.66 10.18 14.16
C PHE A 49 -4.07 10.02 14.75
N HIS A 50 -4.96 10.96 14.49
CA HIS A 50 -6.38 10.77 14.77
C HIS A 50 -7.01 9.67 13.90
N TYR A 51 -6.51 9.50 12.66
CA TYR A 51 -6.95 8.42 11.76
C TYR A 51 -6.25 7.09 12.02
N PHE A 52 -4.96 7.09 12.31
CA PHE A 52 -4.12 5.89 12.31
C PHE A 52 -3.43 5.57 13.66
N HIS A 53 -3.69 6.36 14.70
CA HIS A 53 -3.15 6.26 16.07
C HIS A 53 -1.63 6.40 16.18
N ASN A 54 -0.83 5.62 15.44
CA ASN A 54 0.62 5.67 15.45
C ASN A 54 1.22 5.29 14.08
N LYS A 55 2.52 5.44 13.97
CA LYS A 55 3.28 5.18 12.73
C LYS A 55 3.21 3.72 12.29
N LEU A 56 3.26 2.78 13.24
CA LEU A 56 3.20 1.34 12.94
C LEU A 56 1.83 0.96 12.37
N GLU A 57 0.76 1.41 13.01
CA GLU A 57 -0.60 1.15 12.51
C GLU A 57 -0.83 1.76 11.12
N LEU A 58 -0.30 2.95 10.84
CA LEU A 58 -0.34 3.53 9.50
C LEU A 58 0.41 2.66 8.49
N TYR A 59 1.61 2.21 8.82
CA TYR A 59 2.41 1.35 7.94
C TYR A 59 1.71 0.03 7.62
N LEU A 60 1.18 -0.65 8.63
CA LEU A 60 0.47 -1.91 8.47
C LEU A 60 -0.86 -1.73 7.72
N PHE A 61 -1.54 -0.61 7.92
CA PHE A 61 -2.71 -0.24 7.13
C PHE A 61 -2.37 -0.11 5.64
N LEU A 62 -1.28 0.58 5.31
CA LEU A 62 -0.82 0.72 3.92
C LEU A 62 -0.47 -0.63 3.29
N TRP A 63 0.20 -1.49 4.05
CA TRP A 63 0.58 -2.81 3.58
C TRP A 63 -0.65 -3.66 3.24
N LYS A 64 -1.63 -3.70 4.15
CA LYS A 64 -2.89 -4.39 3.91
C LYS A 64 -3.67 -3.77 2.74
N HIS A 65 -3.77 -2.45 2.70
CA HIS A 65 -4.45 -1.74 1.61
C HIS A 65 -3.80 -2.04 0.25
N ALA A 66 -2.46 -2.10 0.18
CA ALA A 66 -1.74 -2.45 -1.05
C ALA A 66 -2.08 -3.87 -1.53
N ALA A 67 -2.11 -4.83 -0.60
CA ALA A 67 -2.46 -6.22 -0.90
C ALA A 67 -3.91 -6.34 -1.40
N ASP A 68 -4.85 -5.76 -0.67
CA ASP A 68 -6.29 -5.80 -1.00
C ASP A 68 -6.57 -5.13 -2.36
N LEU A 69 -5.95 -3.96 -2.61
CA LEU A 69 -6.11 -3.25 -3.87
C LEU A 69 -5.52 -4.01 -5.06
N THR A 70 -4.33 -4.57 -4.90
CA THR A 70 -3.69 -5.37 -5.96
C THR A 70 -4.54 -6.59 -6.28
N LYS A 71 -5.02 -7.31 -5.27
CA LYS A 71 -5.91 -8.46 -5.45
C LYS A 71 -7.21 -8.05 -6.18
N LYS A 72 -7.81 -6.92 -5.79
CA LYS A 72 -9.00 -6.39 -6.46
C LYS A 72 -8.75 -6.18 -7.95
N PHE A 73 -7.67 -5.48 -8.34
CA PHE A 73 -7.35 -5.25 -9.75
C PHE A 73 -7.00 -6.53 -10.49
N MET A 74 -6.32 -7.50 -9.86
CA MET A 74 -6.08 -8.80 -10.47
C MET A 74 -7.37 -9.54 -10.81
N CYS A 75 -8.39 -9.44 -9.94
CA CYS A 75 -9.72 -9.99 -10.21
C CYS A 75 -10.46 -9.22 -11.31
N GLU A 76 -10.46 -7.87 -11.25
CA GLU A 76 -11.12 -7.02 -12.26
C GLU A 76 -10.58 -7.25 -13.67
N TYR A 77 -9.26 -7.44 -13.81
CA TYR A 77 -8.60 -7.76 -15.08
C TYR A 77 -8.63 -9.24 -15.44
N LYS A 78 -9.26 -10.08 -14.61
CA LYS A 78 -9.43 -11.52 -14.86
C LYS A 78 -8.11 -12.25 -15.13
N VAL A 79 -7.08 -11.89 -14.36
CA VAL A 79 -5.70 -12.33 -14.60
C VAL A 79 -5.60 -13.86 -14.63
N TYR A 80 -6.33 -14.53 -13.74
CA TYR A 80 -6.29 -16.00 -13.59
C TYR A 80 -7.43 -16.73 -14.31
N GLU A 81 -8.26 -16.00 -15.09
CA GLU A 81 -9.37 -16.58 -15.87
C GLU A 81 -8.94 -16.91 -17.31
N THR A 82 -7.72 -17.39 -17.51
CA THR A 82 -7.19 -17.79 -18.81
C THR A 82 -6.14 -18.88 -18.64
N ASP A 83 -6.09 -19.83 -19.57
CA ASP A 83 -5.06 -20.88 -19.63
C ASP A 83 -3.86 -20.45 -20.52
N ASP A 84 -3.98 -19.32 -21.22
CA ASP A 84 -2.91 -18.75 -22.03
C ASP A 84 -1.96 -17.94 -21.14
N PHE A 85 -0.70 -18.40 -21.06
CA PHE A 85 0.35 -17.77 -20.25
C PHE A 85 0.63 -16.31 -20.66
N PHE A 86 0.68 -16.04 -21.97
CA PHE A 86 0.96 -14.68 -22.45
C PHE A 86 -0.19 -13.73 -22.18
N GLU A 87 -1.43 -14.22 -22.30
CA GLU A 87 -2.62 -13.44 -21.96
C GLU A 87 -2.69 -13.17 -20.44
N MET A 88 -2.34 -14.14 -19.60
CA MET A 88 -2.23 -13.96 -18.14
C MET A 88 -1.21 -12.87 -17.80
N MET A 89 -0.02 -12.91 -18.43
CA MET A 89 1.02 -11.90 -18.24
C MET A 89 0.55 -10.51 -18.68
N ARG A 90 -0.10 -10.42 -19.83
CA ARG A 90 -0.65 -9.16 -20.36
C ARG A 90 -1.67 -8.55 -19.38
N ARG A 91 -2.64 -9.35 -18.93
CA ARG A 91 -3.66 -8.92 -17.95
C ARG A 91 -3.03 -8.50 -16.62
N GLY A 92 -2.05 -9.26 -16.13
CA GLY A 92 -1.30 -8.95 -14.91
C GLY A 92 -0.56 -7.61 -15.01
N LEU A 93 0.10 -7.35 -16.13
CA LEU A 93 0.76 -6.06 -16.38
C LEU A 93 -0.24 -4.91 -16.42
N MET A 94 -1.37 -5.09 -17.08
CA MET A 94 -2.43 -4.07 -17.13
C MET A 94 -3.00 -3.78 -15.74
N ALA A 95 -3.24 -4.80 -14.92
CA ALA A 95 -3.70 -4.66 -13.55
C ALA A 95 -2.69 -3.86 -12.70
N LYS A 96 -1.40 -4.19 -12.79
CA LYS A 96 -0.33 -3.45 -12.10
C LYS A 96 -0.24 -1.99 -12.56
N CYS A 97 -0.32 -1.74 -13.86
CA CYS A 97 -0.35 -0.36 -14.38
C CYS A 97 -1.55 0.43 -13.84
N ALA A 98 -2.72 -0.18 -13.72
CA ALA A 98 -3.91 0.47 -13.16
C ALA A 98 -3.72 0.84 -11.68
N VAL A 99 -3.13 -0.06 -10.87
CA VAL A 99 -2.76 0.23 -9.48
C VAL A 99 -1.78 1.41 -9.40
N MET A 100 -0.72 1.40 -10.22
CA MET A 100 0.30 2.45 -10.23
C MET A 100 -0.22 3.82 -10.69
N ARG A 101 -1.22 3.85 -11.55
CA ARG A 101 -1.92 5.11 -11.93
C ARG A 101 -2.67 5.72 -10.75
N LYS A 102 -3.25 4.89 -9.90
CA LYS A 102 -3.99 5.36 -8.71
C LYS A 102 -3.04 5.70 -7.55
N TYR A 103 -2.03 4.87 -7.32
CA TYR A 103 -1.03 4.99 -6.24
C TYR A 103 0.38 4.74 -6.77
N THR A 104 1.05 5.80 -7.20
CA THR A 104 2.34 5.73 -7.90
C THR A 104 3.43 5.00 -7.11
N PHE A 105 3.49 5.19 -5.80
CA PHE A 105 4.53 4.61 -4.93
C PHE A 105 4.13 3.29 -4.26
N LEU A 106 2.90 2.79 -4.50
CA LEU A 106 2.41 1.59 -3.84
C LEU A 106 3.28 0.37 -4.14
N SER A 107 3.65 0.16 -5.40
CA SER A 107 4.46 -0.99 -5.79
C SER A 107 5.87 -0.94 -5.19
N LEU A 108 6.50 0.23 -5.17
CA LEU A 108 7.81 0.42 -4.54
C LEU A 108 7.74 0.21 -3.02
N PHE A 109 6.72 0.75 -2.37
CA PHE A 109 6.46 0.51 -0.95
C PHE A 109 6.29 -0.99 -0.66
N SER A 110 5.49 -1.69 -1.47
CA SER A 110 5.25 -3.13 -1.29
C SER A 110 6.54 -3.93 -1.40
N ILE A 111 7.38 -3.66 -2.40
CA ILE A 111 8.69 -4.32 -2.56
C ILE A 111 9.58 -4.02 -1.36
N ASN A 112 9.71 -2.76 -0.96
CA ASN A 112 10.58 -2.36 0.16
C ASN A 112 10.12 -2.97 1.50
N SER A 113 8.82 -3.19 1.67
CA SER A 113 8.29 -3.80 2.90
C SER A 113 8.82 -5.22 3.17
N TYR A 114 9.23 -5.96 2.13
CA TYR A 114 9.87 -7.29 2.30
C TYR A 114 11.29 -7.18 2.85
N PHE A 115 11.96 -6.07 2.59
CA PHE A 115 13.33 -5.83 3.02
C PHE A 115 13.40 -4.98 4.30
N GLU A 116 12.24 -4.63 4.87
CA GLU A 116 12.19 -3.87 6.12
C GLU A 116 12.74 -4.73 7.27
N THR A 117 13.60 -4.13 8.09
CA THR A 117 14.30 -4.82 9.17
C THR A 117 13.69 -4.61 10.55
N GLU A 118 12.68 -3.76 10.66
CA GLU A 118 12.03 -3.49 11.94
C GLU A 118 11.29 -4.75 12.45
N PRO A 119 11.62 -5.27 13.66
CA PRO A 119 11.07 -6.53 14.15
C PRO A 119 9.53 -6.56 14.22
N ASP A 120 8.91 -5.46 14.63
CA ASP A 120 7.45 -5.36 14.75
C ASP A 120 6.76 -5.48 13.38
N ILE A 121 7.41 -5.00 12.32
CA ILE A 121 6.92 -5.13 10.95
C ILE A 121 7.19 -6.52 10.41
N GLN A 122 8.40 -7.04 10.58
CA GLN A 122 8.78 -8.37 10.10
C GLN A 122 7.88 -9.47 10.67
N SER A 123 7.59 -9.42 11.97
CA SER A 123 6.74 -10.41 12.63
C SER A 123 5.34 -10.52 12.04
N ILE A 124 4.85 -9.45 11.42
CA ILE A 124 3.50 -9.39 10.81
C ILE A 124 3.58 -9.69 9.31
N ILE A 125 4.55 -9.13 8.60
CA ILE A 125 4.65 -9.26 7.15
C ILE A 125 5.13 -10.65 6.74
N GLN A 126 6.18 -11.18 7.36
CA GLN A 126 6.81 -12.43 6.94
C GLN A 126 5.87 -13.65 6.92
N PRO A 127 5.01 -13.88 7.92
CA PRO A 127 4.06 -15.00 7.87
C PRO A 127 3.06 -14.90 6.72
N ASN A 128 2.79 -13.69 6.25
CA ASN A 128 1.80 -13.41 5.20
C ASN A 128 2.40 -13.27 3.79
N VAL A 129 3.72 -13.43 3.65
CA VAL A 129 4.44 -13.31 2.36
C VAL A 129 3.96 -14.34 1.34
N GLN A 130 3.57 -15.53 1.77
CA GLN A 130 3.09 -16.57 0.86
C GLN A 130 1.81 -16.15 0.11
N ASP A 131 0.92 -15.42 0.75
CA ASP A 131 -0.28 -14.87 0.11
C ASP A 131 0.05 -13.77 -0.90
N LEU A 132 1.19 -13.10 -0.73
CA LEU A 132 1.65 -12.01 -1.58
C LEU A 132 2.54 -12.46 -2.74
N SER A 133 3.11 -13.67 -2.70
CA SER A 133 3.91 -14.23 -3.80
C SER A 133 3.09 -14.35 -5.09
N LEU A 134 1.78 -14.54 -4.99
CA LEU A 134 0.84 -14.52 -6.10
C LEU A 134 0.61 -13.11 -6.69
N ILE A 135 0.94 -12.07 -5.96
CA ILE A 135 0.70 -10.66 -6.32
C ILE A 135 1.89 -10.09 -7.09
N HIS A 136 3.09 -10.69 -6.96
CA HIS A 136 4.35 -10.19 -7.51
C HIS A 136 4.88 -10.96 -8.74
N ILE A 137 4.08 -11.86 -9.27
CA ILE A 137 4.40 -12.54 -10.53
C ILE A 137 4.33 -11.55 -11.71
#